data_9b23d545b11bbb92ca4fed96d9f885a5
#
_entry.id   9b23d545b11bbb92ca4fed96d9f885a5
#
_cell.length_a   1.000
_cell.length_b   1.000
_cell.length_c   1.000
_cell.angle_alpha   90.00
_cell.angle_beta   90.00
_cell.angle_gamma   90.00
#
_symmetry.space_group_name_H-M   'P 1'
#
loop_
_entity.id
_entity.type
_entity.pdbx_description
1 polymer ?
#
loop_
_entity_poly.entity_id
_entity_poly.type
_entity_poly.pdbx_seq_one_letter_code
_entity_poly.pdbx_strand_id
1 'polypeptide(L)'
;SPHPAAPGLLAAFDLLPWGVNPVAAQVGDRGSMYIVATLMGPEGPVPCADLRMGLYYQRPNTYYGLHNHDADETYTILAGSAIWTAGEDTQLRETGAQIHHPSLMPHAFRAGPEGLLTFWRWSGDINLHSYTMLDDPEAVLTA
;
A
#
# COMPACT_ATOMS: atom_id res chain seq x y z
N SER A 1 11.79 -15.92 -6.67
CA SER A 1 13.00 -15.24 -6.19
C SER A 1 12.65 -13.93 -5.54
N PRO A 2 13.33 -13.50 -4.48
CA PRO A 2 13.05 -12.22 -3.86
C PRO A 2 13.36 -11.06 -4.82
N HIS A 3 12.65 -9.96 -4.65
CA HIS A 3 12.91 -8.74 -5.41
C HIS A 3 14.34 -8.24 -5.14
N PRO A 4 15.07 -7.70 -6.15
CA PRO A 4 16.45 -7.22 -5.97
C PRO A 4 16.63 -6.18 -4.85
N ALA A 5 15.60 -5.43 -4.50
CA ALA A 5 15.65 -4.47 -3.38
C ALA A 5 15.60 -5.12 -2.00
N ALA A 6 15.19 -6.39 -1.88
CA ALA A 6 14.98 -7.03 -0.58
C ALA A 6 16.22 -7.05 0.33
N PRO A 7 17.44 -7.36 -0.17
CA PRO A 7 18.63 -7.32 0.67
C PRO A 7 18.91 -5.93 1.26
N GLY A 8 18.73 -4.88 0.46
CA GLY A 8 18.93 -3.50 0.93
C GLY A 8 17.91 -3.10 2.00
N LEU A 9 16.64 -3.52 1.84
CA LEU A 9 15.60 -3.27 2.82
C LEU A 9 15.88 -3.99 4.14
N LEU A 10 16.32 -5.24 4.07
CA LEU A 10 16.71 -5.99 5.27
C LEU A 10 17.87 -5.33 6.01
N ALA A 11 18.88 -4.87 5.28
CA ALA A 11 20.03 -4.17 5.86
C ALA A 11 19.64 -2.82 6.51
N ALA A 12 18.61 -2.16 5.98
CA ALA A 12 18.14 -0.86 6.47
C ALA A 12 16.95 -0.96 7.43
N PHE A 13 16.48 -2.16 7.77
CA PHE A 13 15.21 -2.37 8.45
C PHE A 13 15.03 -1.51 9.71
N ASP A 14 16.06 -1.46 10.57
CA ASP A 14 16.02 -0.69 11.81
C ASP A 14 16.12 0.83 11.60
N LEU A 15 16.45 1.26 10.39
CA LEU A 15 16.56 2.68 10.03
C LEU A 15 15.28 3.21 9.39
N LEU A 16 14.34 2.33 9.02
CA LEU A 16 13.12 2.71 8.36
C LEU A 16 12.11 3.30 9.35
N PRO A 17 11.41 4.38 8.98
CA PRO A 17 10.45 5.06 9.87
C PRO A 17 9.10 4.33 9.90
N TRP A 18 9.08 3.10 10.36
CA TRP A 18 7.86 2.31 10.49
C TRP A 18 6.86 2.98 11.44
N GLY A 19 5.58 2.98 11.05
CA GLY A 19 4.49 3.54 11.83
C GLY A 19 4.02 4.90 11.34
N VAL A 20 4.72 5.55 10.43
CA VAL A 20 4.29 6.83 9.85
C VAL A 20 3.36 6.57 8.67
N ASN A 21 2.06 6.65 8.91
CA ASN A 21 1.01 6.49 7.89
C ASN A 21 0.32 7.83 7.64
N PRO A 22 0.53 8.48 6.48
CA PRO A 22 -0.04 9.79 6.20
C PRO A 22 -1.58 9.79 6.09
N VAL A 23 -2.20 8.64 5.83
CA VAL A 23 -3.67 8.51 5.72
C VAL A 23 -4.31 7.83 6.93
N ALA A 24 -3.64 7.78 8.06
CA ALA A 24 -4.14 7.09 9.26
C ALA A 24 -5.54 7.58 9.68
N ALA A 25 -5.81 8.88 9.58
CA ALA A 25 -7.10 9.45 9.93
C ALA A 25 -8.24 8.99 8.99
N GLN A 26 -7.94 8.79 7.71
CA GLN A 26 -8.91 8.38 6.70
C GLN A 26 -9.21 6.88 6.74
N VAL A 27 -8.21 6.07 7.08
CA VAL A 27 -8.32 4.61 7.10
C VAL A 27 -9.07 4.10 8.35
N GLY A 28 -8.96 4.82 9.46
CA GLY A 28 -9.55 4.41 10.72
C GLY A 28 -8.78 3.26 11.40
N ASP A 29 -9.47 2.49 12.25
CA ASP A 29 -8.86 1.46 13.09
C ASP A 29 -8.59 0.17 12.32
N ARG A 30 -7.58 0.20 11.47
CA ARG A 30 -7.04 -0.98 10.74
C ARG A 30 -5.56 -1.20 11.03
N GLY A 31 -5.00 -0.50 12.00
CA GLY A 31 -3.57 -0.49 12.28
C GLY A 31 -2.97 -1.81 12.73
N SER A 32 -3.79 -2.78 13.19
CA SER A 32 -3.32 -4.12 13.52
C SER A 32 -3.06 -5.00 12.30
N MET A 33 -3.56 -4.63 11.14
CA MET A 33 -3.47 -5.40 9.90
C MET A 33 -2.20 -5.09 9.10
N TYR A 34 -1.71 -3.85 9.16
CA TYR A 34 -0.60 -3.38 8.34
C TYR A 34 0.24 -2.33 9.06
N ILE A 35 1.43 -2.09 8.52
CA ILE A 35 2.29 -0.97 8.89
C ILE A 35 2.83 -0.27 7.65
N VAL A 36 3.12 1.02 7.79
CA VAL A 36 3.63 1.88 6.71
C VAL A 36 4.92 2.54 7.14
N ALA A 37 5.86 2.68 6.20
CA ALA A 37 7.04 3.51 6.37
C ALA A 37 7.10 4.52 5.23
N THR A 38 6.79 5.78 5.50
CA THR A 38 6.94 6.85 4.52
C THR A 38 8.42 7.21 4.38
N LEU A 39 8.96 7.13 3.18
CA LEU A 39 10.36 7.41 2.89
C LEU A 39 10.56 8.80 2.29
N MET A 40 9.65 9.23 1.45
CA MET A 40 9.70 10.52 0.77
C MET A 40 8.30 11.12 0.71
N GLY A 41 8.22 12.43 0.82
CA GLY A 41 6.97 13.16 0.72
C GLY A 41 7.00 14.45 1.53
N PRO A 42 5.89 15.21 1.56
CA PRO A 42 5.81 16.43 2.38
C PRO A 42 6.11 16.17 3.86
N GLU A 43 5.78 14.98 4.38
CA GLU A 43 5.98 14.58 5.79
C GLU A 43 7.12 13.57 5.98
N GLY A 44 7.76 13.13 4.89
CA GLY A 44 8.76 12.07 4.95
C GLY A 44 10.14 12.57 5.39
N PRO A 45 11.04 11.63 5.74
CA PRO A 45 12.42 11.97 6.06
C PRO A 45 13.18 12.56 4.86
N VAL A 46 12.78 12.22 3.63
CA VAL A 46 13.25 12.90 2.42
C VAL A 46 12.13 13.83 1.95
N PRO A 47 12.27 15.14 2.12
CA PRO A 47 11.22 16.09 1.75
C PRO A 47 10.99 16.10 0.23
N CYS A 48 9.73 16.04 -0.18
CA CYS A 48 9.32 16.19 -1.57
C CYS A 48 7.88 16.71 -1.61
N ALA A 49 7.66 17.81 -2.32
CA ALA A 49 6.33 18.42 -2.41
C ALA A 49 5.40 17.70 -3.39
N ASP A 50 5.98 17.01 -4.38
CA ASP A 50 5.23 16.51 -5.55
C ASP A 50 5.02 15.00 -5.56
N LEU A 51 5.67 14.28 -4.66
CA LEU A 51 5.61 12.82 -4.58
C LEU A 51 5.45 12.38 -3.14
N ARG A 52 4.78 11.24 -2.96
CA ARG A 52 4.84 10.45 -1.73
C ARG A 52 5.25 9.05 -2.09
N MET A 53 6.17 8.46 -1.36
CA MET A 53 6.56 7.08 -1.56
C MET A 53 7.07 6.45 -0.28
N GLY A 54 6.91 5.14 -0.19
CA GLY A 54 7.33 4.40 0.98
C GLY A 54 7.07 2.91 0.86
N LEU A 55 7.11 2.26 2.01
CA LEU A 55 6.88 0.83 2.15
C LEU A 55 5.56 0.58 2.87
N TYR A 56 4.92 -0.52 2.51
CA TYR A 56 3.69 -1.00 3.12
C TYR A 56 3.82 -2.51 3.34
N TYR A 57 3.59 -2.96 4.57
CA TYR A 57 3.51 -4.37 4.91
C TYR A 57 2.13 -4.71 5.45
N GLN A 58 1.55 -5.77 4.95
CA GLN A 58 0.27 -6.31 5.39
C GLN A 58 0.42 -7.74 5.89
N ARG A 59 -0.23 -8.04 7.01
CA ARG A 59 -0.21 -9.36 7.64
C ARG A 59 -0.79 -10.44 6.72
N PRO A 60 -0.33 -11.70 6.88
CA PRO A 60 -0.88 -12.83 6.13
C PRO A 60 -2.39 -12.95 6.25
N ASN A 61 -3.04 -13.29 5.15
CA ASN A 61 -4.46 -13.62 5.07
C ASN A 61 -5.42 -12.51 5.51
N THR A 62 -4.96 -11.26 5.55
CA THR A 62 -5.80 -10.10 5.86
C THR A 62 -6.28 -9.42 4.58
N TYR A 63 -7.40 -8.71 4.69
CA TYR A 63 -8.03 -8.03 3.56
C TYR A 63 -8.09 -6.52 3.78
N TYR A 64 -7.46 -5.78 2.88
CA TYR A 64 -7.59 -4.33 2.81
C TYR A 64 -8.70 -4.00 1.81
N GLY A 65 -9.83 -3.49 2.31
CA GLY A 65 -11.04 -3.27 1.52
C GLY A 65 -10.92 -2.17 0.47
N LEU A 66 -11.94 -2.09 -0.37
CA LEU A 66 -12.00 -1.11 -1.46
C LEU A 66 -11.81 0.32 -0.95
N HIS A 67 -10.91 1.03 -1.57
CA HIS A 67 -10.61 2.43 -1.30
C HIS A 67 -10.13 3.13 -2.57
N ASN A 68 -10.20 4.45 -2.58
CA ASN A 68 -9.63 5.26 -3.65
C ASN A 68 -9.13 6.61 -3.12
N HIS A 69 -8.45 7.34 -3.98
CA HIS A 69 -7.90 8.66 -3.72
C HIS A 69 -7.54 9.37 -5.03
N ASP A 70 -7.34 10.68 -4.97
CA ASP A 70 -7.00 11.48 -6.14
C ASP A 70 -5.62 11.16 -6.72
N ALA A 71 -4.67 10.78 -5.87
CA ALA A 71 -3.33 10.47 -6.33
C ALA A 71 -3.32 9.31 -7.33
N ASP A 72 -2.51 9.44 -8.37
CA ASP A 72 -2.06 8.33 -9.21
C ASP A 72 -1.09 7.48 -8.38
N GLU A 73 -1.30 6.17 -8.36
CA GLU A 73 -0.53 5.28 -7.51
C GLU A 73 0.02 4.08 -8.25
N THR A 74 1.26 3.73 -7.97
CA THR A 74 1.85 2.47 -8.41
C THR A 74 2.38 1.71 -7.20
N TYR A 75 1.99 0.44 -7.10
CA TYR A 75 2.57 -0.52 -6.17
C TYR A 75 3.56 -1.44 -6.88
N THR A 76 4.65 -1.77 -6.20
CA THR A 76 5.56 -2.84 -6.59
C THR A 76 5.61 -3.87 -5.48
N ILE A 77 5.31 -5.12 -5.76
CA ILE A 77 5.39 -6.20 -4.78
C ILE A 77 6.84 -6.63 -4.61
N LEU A 78 7.37 -6.47 -3.40
CA LEU A 78 8.75 -6.80 -3.06
C LEU A 78 8.89 -8.19 -2.44
N ALA A 79 7.85 -8.66 -1.73
CA ALA A 79 7.80 -9.99 -1.15
C ALA A 79 6.34 -10.40 -0.90
N GLY A 80 6.08 -11.69 -0.96
CA GLY A 80 4.75 -12.24 -0.77
C GLY A 80 3.88 -12.13 -2.01
N SER A 81 2.56 -12.16 -1.78
CA SER A 81 1.55 -12.16 -2.84
C SER A 81 0.25 -11.57 -2.35
N ALA A 82 -0.64 -11.24 -3.28
CA ALA A 82 -2.00 -10.81 -2.94
C ALA A 82 -2.96 -11.13 -4.08
N ILE A 83 -4.22 -11.40 -3.74
CA ILE A 83 -5.33 -11.25 -4.67
C ILE A 83 -5.63 -9.75 -4.72
N TRP A 84 -5.37 -9.16 -5.86
CA TRP A 84 -5.37 -7.71 -6.04
C TRP A 84 -6.50 -7.27 -6.94
N THR A 85 -7.33 -6.34 -6.46
CA THR A 85 -8.38 -5.70 -7.24
C THR A 85 -7.93 -4.29 -7.62
N ALA A 86 -7.89 -4.03 -8.92
CA ALA A 86 -7.62 -2.72 -9.50
C ALA A 86 -8.74 -2.41 -10.49
N GLY A 87 -9.69 -1.57 -10.10
CA GLY A 87 -10.91 -1.35 -10.86
C GLY A 87 -11.74 -2.64 -10.97
N GLU A 88 -11.96 -3.10 -12.19
CA GLU A 88 -12.71 -4.34 -12.46
C GLU A 88 -11.80 -5.58 -12.60
N ASP A 89 -10.49 -5.40 -12.57
CA ASP A 89 -9.51 -6.49 -12.70
C ASP A 89 -9.15 -7.03 -11.32
N THR A 90 -9.43 -8.31 -11.08
CA THR A 90 -9.07 -9.00 -9.83
C THR A 90 -8.28 -10.24 -10.18
N GLN A 91 -7.03 -10.31 -9.72
CA GLN A 91 -6.16 -11.44 -9.99
C GLN A 91 -5.06 -11.60 -8.94
N LEU A 92 -4.44 -12.78 -8.92
CA LEU A 92 -3.25 -13.02 -8.11
C LEU A 92 -2.07 -12.18 -8.66
N ARG A 93 -1.42 -11.47 -7.74
CA ARG A 93 -0.17 -10.75 -8.01
C ARG A 93 0.92 -11.26 -7.08
N GLU A 94 2.11 -11.42 -7.61
CA GLU A 94 3.24 -12.00 -6.91
C GLU A 94 4.44 -11.05 -6.93
N THR A 95 5.51 -11.42 -6.23
CA THR A 95 6.76 -10.65 -6.16
C THR A 95 7.24 -10.22 -7.54
N GLY A 96 7.57 -8.94 -7.67
CA GLY A 96 7.99 -8.30 -8.93
C GLY A 96 6.86 -7.65 -9.71
N ALA A 97 5.60 -7.96 -9.39
CA ALA A 97 4.46 -7.32 -10.06
C ALA A 97 4.42 -5.82 -9.75
N GLN A 98 4.06 -5.04 -10.76
CA GLN A 98 3.74 -3.63 -10.62
C GLN A 98 2.28 -3.43 -10.98
N ILE A 99 1.54 -2.73 -10.11
CA ILE A 99 0.12 -2.48 -10.27
C ILE A 99 -0.11 -0.98 -10.26
N HIS A 100 -0.68 -0.46 -11.33
CA HIS A 100 -0.99 0.95 -11.48
C HIS A 100 -2.47 1.21 -11.19
N HIS A 101 -2.72 2.19 -10.32
CA HIS A 101 -4.05 2.72 -10.03
C HIS A 101 -4.10 4.17 -10.51
N PRO A 102 -4.72 4.47 -11.66
CA PRO A 102 -5.03 5.84 -12.04
C PRO A 102 -5.85 6.54 -10.96
N SER A 103 -5.85 7.88 -10.98
CA SER A 103 -6.65 8.68 -10.05
C SER A 103 -8.07 8.13 -9.90
N LEU A 104 -8.52 7.99 -8.66
CA LEU A 104 -9.86 7.53 -8.25
C LEU A 104 -10.20 6.07 -8.58
N MET A 105 -9.29 5.29 -9.17
CA MET A 105 -9.56 3.87 -9.40
C MET A 105 -9.72 3.13 -8.06
N PRO A 106 -10.88 2.48 -7.81
CA PRO A 106 -11.03 1.65 -6.63
C PRO A 106 -10.04 0.49 -6.62
N HIS A 107 -9.44 0.22 -5.47
CA HIS A 107 -8.52 -0.90 -5.33
C HIS A 107 -8.60 -1.52 -3.94
N ALA A 108 -8.28 -2.81 -3.89
CA ALA A 108 -8.29 -3.62 -2.69
C ALA A 108 -7.32 -4.79 -2.85
N PHE A 109 -6.84 -5.34 -1.74
CA PHE A 109 -5.97 -6.51 -1.83
C PHE A 109 -6.06 -7.38 -0.58
N ARG A 110 -6.12 -8.68 -0.83
CA ARG A 110 -6.03 -9.72 0.19
C ARG A 110 -4.63 -10.31 0.17
N ALA A 111 -3.88 -10.11 1.26
CA ALA A 111 -2.55 -10.67 1.39
C ALA A 111 -2.59 -12.19 1.39
N GLY A 112 -1.63 -12.81 0.73
CA GLY A 112 -1.45 -14.25 0.73
C GLY A 112 -0.93 -14.78 2.07
N PRO A 113 -0.67 -16.10 2.14
CA PRO A 113 -0.30 -16.76 3.40
C PRO A 113 1.07 -16.33 3.95
N GLU A 114 1.91 -15.71 3.14
CA GLU A 114 3.23 -15.20 3.57
C GLU A 114 3.22 -13.71 3.92
N GLY A 115 2.06 -13.06 3.80
CA GLY A 115 1.95 -11.61 3.92
C GLY A 115 2.28 -10.89 2.62
N LEU A 116 2.36 -9.58 2.68
CA LEU A 116 2.56 -8.73 1.52
C LEU A 116 3.45 -7.56 1.88
N LEU A 117 4.60 -7.46 1.25
CA LEU A 117 5.48 -6.29 1.35
C LEU A 117 5.52 -5.59 0.01
N THR A 118 5.21 -4.30 0.00
CA THR A 118 5.17 -3.48 -1.21
C THR A 118 5.95 -2.19 -1.03
N PHE A 119 6.39 -1.65 -2.17
CA PHE A 119 6.76 -0.27 -2.31
C PHE A 119 5.63 0.46 -3.02
N TRP A 120 5.20 1.62 -2.49
CA TRP A 120 4.15 2.44 -3.09
C TRP A 120 4.67 3.82 -3.46
N ARG A 121 4.10 4.38 -4.53
CA ARG A 121 4.42 5.72 -5.01
C ARG A 121 3.15 6.44 -5.42
N TRP A 122 2.96 7.63 -4.88
CA TRP A 122 1.90 8.58 -5.26
C TRP A 122 2.47 9.72 -6.08
N SER A 123 1.75 10.13 -7.12
CA SER A 123 2.05 11.29 -7.95
C SER A 123 0.76 11.99 -8.37
N GLY A 124 0.88 13.11 -9.07
CA GLY A 124 -0.27 13.93 -9.44
C GLY A 124 -0.81 14.71 -8.25
N ASP A 125 -2.11 14.63 -7.97
CA ASP A 125 -2.70 15.25 -6.79
C ASP A 125 -2.51 14.37 -5.56
N ILE A 126 -1.48 14.65 -4.80
CA ILE A 126 -1.08 13.84 -3.65
C ILE A 126 -1.74 14.28 -2.33
N ASN A 127 -2.88 14.96 -2.38
CA ASN A 127 -3.64 15.31 -1.18
C ASN A 127 -4.03 14.07 -0.37
N LEU A 128 -4.21 14.22 0.93
CA LEU A 128 -4.60 13.14 1.83
C LEU A 128 -6.12 13.09 2.06
N HIS A 129 -6.80 14.20 1.90
CA HIS A 129 -8.21 14.34 2.28
C HIS A 129 -9.17 13.59 1.34
N SER A 130 -8.75 13.28 0.11
CA SER A 130 -9.56 12.52 -0.84
C SER A 130 -9.59 11.01 -0.56
N TYR A 131 -8.67 10.52 0.28
CA TYR A 131 -8.59 9.09 0.60
C TYR A 131 -9.89 8.61 1.25
N THR A 132 -10.57 7.67 0.60
CA THR A 132 -11.90 7.22 1.00
C THR A 132 -11.99 5.70 1.01
N MET A 133 -12.44 5.15 2.15
CA MET A 133 -12.84 3.74 2.21
C MET A 133 -14.23 3.62 1.59
N LEU A 134 -14.35 2.76 0.58
CA LEU A 134 -15.59 2.56 -0.18
C LEU A 134 -16.41 1.42 0.40
N ASP A 135 -17.70 1.38 0.03
CA ASP A 135 -18.56 0.25 0.36
C ASP A 135 -18.02 -1.02 -0.29
N ASP A 136 -17.82 -2.05 0.53
CA ASP A 136 -17.21 -3.30 0.09
C ASP A 136 -17.86 -4.48 0.82
N PRO A 137 -18.73 -5.25 0.13
CA PRO A 137 -19.36 -6.41 0.75
C PRO A 137 -18.36 -7.45 1.25
N GLU A 138 -17.20 -7.59 0.60
CA GLU A 138 -16.18 -8.55 1.01
C GLU A 138 -15.50 -8.13 2.32
N ALA A 139 -15.34 -6.84 2.58
CA ALA A 139 -14.78 -6.35 3.84
C ALA A 139 -15.67 -6.70 5.05
N VAL A 140 -16.98 -6.75 4.87
CA VAL A 140 -17.94 -7.11 5.93
C VAL A 140 -17.83 -8.59 6.29
N LEU A 141 -17.53 -9.46 5.33
CA LEU A 141 -17.41 -10.91 5.54
C LEU A 141 -16.13 -11.30 6.27
N THR A 142 -15.15 -10.41 6.33
CA THR A 142 -13.83 -10.67 6.92
C THR A 142 -13.60 -9.94 8.24
N ALA A 143 -14.60 -9.21 8.69
CA ALA A 143 -14.55 -8.47 9.95
C ALA A 143 -14.77 -9.41 11.16
#